data_b55d472133dbd8e9022d6d3f42dcbf8f
#
_entry.id   b55d472133dbd8e9022d6d3f42dcbf8f
#
_cell.length_a   1.000
_cell.length_b   1.000
_cell.length_c   1.000
_cell.angle_alpha   90.00
_cell.angle_beta   90.00
_cell.angle_gamma   90.00
#
_symmetry.space_group_name_H-M   'P 1'
#
loop_
_entity.id
_entity.type
_entity.pdbx_description
1 polymer ?
#
loop_
_entity_poly.entity_id
_entity_poly.type
_entity_poly.pdbx_seq_one_letter_code
_entity_poly.pdbx_strand_id
1 'polypeptide(L)'
;GPKSFGGGMEYPTITIISPMQNRSMLDRVIAHELGHNWFYGILGTNERKHPWMDEGMNSYYENLYVNATKRKTITQLEQILLETLSATHKDQAIETTAEHFSIANYALVAYYKTSKWMSLLSKELGAATFNKTMQSYFKQWQFKHPQPQDFKKSMEDASGRNLDSIFSLLNKTGLLPDVVKQGTSIVTPLNVFNKITSGELSKKNSIISLFPVTGFNAYDKLMAGIVISNVKLPPSRFQFLLAPLYATGSKSISGLGFGFYTFYPRNIFRK
;
A
#
# COMPACT_ATOMS: atom_id res chain seq x y z
N GLY A 1 -27.84 -6.01 8.97
CA GLY A 1 -26.96 -6.99 8.35
C GLY A 1 -26.43 -7.99 9.34
N PRO A 2 -25.84 -9.14 8.90
CA PRO A 2 -25.26 -10.12 9.83
C PRO A 2 -24.17 -9.48 10.66
N LYS A 3 -24.17 -9.65 11.96
CA LYS A 3 -23.18 -9.07 12.90
C LYS A 3 -21.74 -9.58 12.68
N SER A 4 -21.58 -10.62 11.86
CA SER A 4 -20.29 -11.28 11.57
C SER A 4 -19.66 -10.85 10.24
N PHE A 5 -20.33 -10.03 9.43
CA PHE A 5 -19.79 -9.55 8.14
C PHE A 5 -19.16 -8.17 8.33
N GLY A 6 -17.89 -8.02 8.01
CA GLY A 6 -17.18 -6.73 8.08
C GLY A 6 -16.98 -6.16 6.68
N GLY A 7 -17.49 -4.95 6.41
CA GLY A 7 -17.39 -4.31 5.10
C GLY A 7 -18.73 -4.12 4.44
N GLY A 8 -18.80 -4.20 3.12
CA GLY A 8 -19.98 -4.16 2.29
C GLY A 8 -20.04 -5.34 1.32
N MET A 9 -21.09 -5.38 0.53
CA MET A 9 -21.30 -6.34 -0.56
C MET A 9 -22.28 -5.76 -1.56
N GLU A 10 -21.89 -5.74 -2.79
CA GLU A 10 -22.49 -5.07 -3.94
C GLU A 10 -23.45 -5.94 -4.75
N TYR A 11 -24.17 -6.85 -4.13
CA TYR A 11 -25.11 -7.71 -4.89
C TYR A 11 -25.98 -6.92 -5.88
N PRO A 12 -26.28 -7.49 -7.07
CA PRO A 12 -27.11 -6.81 -8.04
C PRO A 12 -28.42 -6.33 -7.43
N THR A 13 -28.71 -5.05 -7.57
CA THR A 13 -29.90 -4.36 -7.07
C THR A 13 -30.04 -4.22 -5.55
N ILE A 14 -29.13 -4.81 -4.76
CA ILE A 14 -29.16 -4.69 -3.31
C ILE A 14 -27.75 -4.58 -2.75
N THR A 15 -27.43 -3.48 -2.10
CA THR A 15 -26.15 -3.26 -1.43
C THR A 15 -26.29 -3.54 0.07
N ILE A 16 -25.42 -4.38 0.62
CA ILE A 16 -25.35 -4.66 2.05
C ILE A 16 -24.16 -3.90 2.62
N ILE A 17 -24.39 -3.14 3.70
CA ILE A 17 -23.35 -2.41 4.44
C ILE A 17 -23.44 -2.81 5.90
N SER A 18 -22.30 -3.24 6.46
CA SER A 18 -22.20 -3.60 7.88
C SER A 18 -22.26 -2.35 8.76
N PRO A 19 -22.89 -2.42 9.94
CA PRO A 19 -22.84 -1.34 10.91
C PRO A 19 -21.38 -1.05 11.33
N MET A 20 -20.96 0.22 11.26
CA MET A 20 -19.62 0.67 11.66
C MET A 20 -19.72 1.84 12.63
N GLN A 21 -18.92 1.79 13.70
CA GLN A 21 -18.87 2.88 14.68
C GLN A 21 -18.11 4.11 14.14
N ASN A 22 -17.08 3.89 13.31
CA ASN A 22 -16.31 4.97 12.71
C ASN A 22 -17.02 5.54 11.49
N ARG A 23 -17.51 6.78 11.61
CA ARG A 23 -18.23 7.46 10.52
C ARG A 23 -17.43 7.62 9.23
N SER A 24 -16.12 7.89 9.33
CA SER A 24 -15.28 8.02 8.13
C SER A 24 -15.11 6.68 7.41
N MET A 25 -15.04 5.59 8.16
CA MET A 25 -14.96 4.25 7.59
C MET A 25 -16.31 3.83 6.97
N LEU A 26 -17.40 4.12 7.64
CA LEU A 26 -18.75 3.87 7.10
C LEU A 26 -18.96 4.63 5.78
N ASP A 27 -18.62 5.89 5.73
CA ASP A 27 -18.74 6.72 4.54
C ASP A 27 -17.87 6.21 3.38
N ARG A 28 -16.65 5.74 3.69
CA ARG A 28 -15.77 5.10 2.71
C ARG A 28 -16.39 3.84 2.12
N VAL A 29 -16.94 2.96 2.97
CA VAL A 29 -17.61 1.73 2.51
C VAL A 29 -18.86 2.06 1.70
N ILE A 30 -19.67 3.04 2.12
CA ILE A 30 -20.82 3.49 1.34
C ILE A 30 -20.39 3.95 -0.06
N ALA A 31 -19.35 4.77 -0.15
CA ALA A 31 -18.82 5.25 -1.44
C ALA A 31 -18.31 4.10 -2.31
N HIS A 32 -17.64 3.11 -1.71
CA HIS A 32 -17.15 1.91 -2.38
C HIS A 32 -18.29 1.09 -2.95
N GLU A 33 -19.23 0.69 -2.10
CA GLU A 33 -20.35 -0.16 -2.50
C GLU A 33 -21.28 0.52 -3.53
N LEU A 34 -21.44 1.83 -3.44
CA LEU A 34 -22.18 2.59 -4.46
C LEU A 34 -21.42 2.63 -5.80
N GLY A 35 -20.09 2.68 -5.77
CA GLY A 35 -19.25 2.68 -6.96
C GLY A 35 -19.39 1.43 -7.81
N HIS A 36 -19.71 0.29 -7.19
CA HIS A 36 -19.96 -0.98 -7.88
C HIS A 36 -21.23 -0.95 -8.77
N ASN A 37 -22.10 0.04 -8.66
CA ASN A 37 -23.15 0.23 -9.68
C ASN A 37 -22.57 0.54 -11.06
N TRP A 38 -21.37 1.14 -11.12
CA TRP A 38 -20.63 1.41 -12.37
C TRP A 38 -19.62 0.30 -12.68
N PHE A 39 -18.76 -0.03 -11.71
CA PHE A 39 -17.73 -1.09 -11.82
C PHE A 39 -18.34 -2.38 -11.28
N TYR A 40 -18.61 -3.36 -12.08
CA TYR A 40 -19.38 -4.57 -11.88
C TYR A 40 -20.83 -4.46 -12.39
N GLY A 41 -21.64 -3.51 -11.93
CA GLY A 41 -23.06 -3.42 -12.30
C GLY A 41 -23.28 -3.05 -13.78
N ILE A 42 -22.74 -1.91 -14.23
CA ILE A 42 -22.87 -1.42 -15.61
C ILE A 42 -21.72 -1.91 -16.49
N LEU A 43 -20.48 -1.86 -16.00
CA LEU A 43 -19.33 -2.45 -16.64
C LEU A 43 -19.15 -3.88 -16.11
N GLY A 44 -19.84 -4.85 -16.72
CA GLY A 44 -19.94 -6.23 -16.24
C GLY A 44 -18.64 -7.03 -16.46
N THR A 45 -17.57 -6.65 -15.80
CA THR A 45 -16.26 -7.32 -15.85
C THR A 45 -16.31 -8.69 -15.18
N ASN A 46 -15.37 -9.57 -15.51
CA ASN A 46 -15.25 -10.87 -14.84
C ASN A 46 -14.45 -10.71 -13.53
N GLU A 47 -15.16 -10.45 -12.43
CA GLU A 47 -14.60 -10.25 -11.09
C GLU A 47 -13.72 -11.40 -10.60
N ARG A 48 -14.03 -12.63 -11.01
CA ARG A 48 -13.26 -13.81 -10.60
C ARG A 48 -11.94 -13.95 -11.33
N LYS A 49 -11.92 -13.59 -12.63
CA LYS A 49 -10.69 -13.63 -13.42
C LYS A 49 -9.85 -12.37 -13.27
N HIS A 50 -10.50 -11.22 -13.19
CA HIS A 50 -9.87 -9.91 -13.21
C HIS A 50 -10.41 -9.00 -12.10
N PRO A 51 -10.28 -9.39 -10.80
CA PRO A 51 -10.86 -8.64 -9.69
C PRO A 51 -10.38 -7.18 -9.63
N TRP A 52 -9.24 -6.87 -10.21
CA TRP A 52 -8.72 -5.52 -10.30
C TRP A 52 -9.57 -4.56 -11.16
N MET A 53 -10.30 -5.09 -12.17
CA MET A 53 -11.17 -4.28 -13.04
C MET A 53 -12.45 -3.85 -12.33
N ASP A 54 -12.85 -4.58 -11.31
CA ASP A 54 -13.94 -4.30 -10.43
C ASP A 54 -13.44 -3.53 -9.20
N GLU A 55 -12.91 -4.23 -8.23
CA GLU A 55 -12.49 -3.73 -6.92
C GLU A 55 -11.43 -2.62 -7.00
N GLY A 56 -10.46 -2.80 -7.88
CA GLY A 56 -9.33 -1.87 -7.97
C GLY A 56 -9.67 -0.57 -8.67
N MET A 57 -10.45 -0.61 -9.76
CA MET A 57 -10.96 0.60 -10.41
C MET A 57 -11.91 1.34 -9.49
N ASN A 58 -12.80 0.62 -8.83
CA ASN A 58 -13.73 1.19 -7.86
C ASN A 58 -12.98 1.86 -6.70
N SER A 59 -11.97 1.18 -6.12
CA SER A 59 -11.13 1.75 -5.06
C SER A 59 -10.37 3.02 -5.48
N TYR A 60 -10.03 3.17 -6.75
CA TYR A 60 -9.43 4.40 -7.25
C TYR A 60 -10.41 5.58 -7.12
N TYR A 61 -11.65 5.42 -7.55
CA TYR A 61 -12.67 6.47 -7.46
C TYR A 61 -13.13 6.73 -6.03
N GLU A 62 -13.25 5.70 -5.21
CA GLU A 62 -13.43 5.83 -3.76
C GLU A 62 -12.35 6.71 -3.14
N ASN A 63 -11.06 6.49 -3.47
CA ASN A 63 -9.96 7.29 -2.96
C ASN A 63 -10.03 8.76 -3.45
N LEU A 64 -10.49 9.02 -4.66
CA LEU A 64 -10.74 10.39 -5.13
C LEU A 64 -11.82 11.08 -4.30
N TYR A 65 -12.93 10.39 -4.02
CA TYR A 65 -14.01 10.89 -3.16
C TYR A 65 -13.53 11.20 -1.75
N VAL A 66 -12.83 10.26 -1.12
CA VAL A 66 -12.29 10.41 0.24
C VAL A 66 -11.32 11.61 0.34
N ASN A 67 -10.45 11.77 -0.65
CA ASN A 67 -9.51 12.90 -0.70
C ASN A 67 -10.25 14.24 -0.88
N ALA A 68 -11.29 14.30 -1.70
CA ALA A 68 -12.10 15.49 -1.91
C ALA A 68 -12.85 15.91 -0.64
N THR A 69 -13.30 14.95 0.16
CA THR A 69 -14.00 15.20 1.43
C THR A 69 -13.07 15.48 2.61
N LYS A 70 -11.73 15.49 2.40
CA LYS A 70 -10.68 15.69 3.42
C LYS A 70 -10.79 14.73 4.61
N ARG A 71 -11.42 13.58 4.45
CA ARG A 71 -11.52 12.55 5.49
C ARG A 71 -10.21 11.76 5.56
N LYS A 72 -9.62 11.69 6.75
CA LYS A 72 -8.38 10.93 6.96
C LYS A 72 -8.67 9.44 6.84
N THR A 73 -7.96 8.77 5.96
CA THR A 73 -8.01 7.31 5.77
C THR A 73 -6.71 6.65 6.23
N ILE A 74 -6.80 5.35 6.56
CA ILE A 74 -5.66 4.54 7.08
C ILE A 74 -4.78 4.04 5.90
N THR A 75 -4.63 4.82 4.84
CA THR A 75 -3.82 4.46 3.65
C THR A 75 -2.36 4.16 3.96
N GLN A 76 -1.86 4.63 5.10
CA GLN A 76 -0.47 4.35 5.52
C GLN A 76 -0.27 2.90 5.93
N LEU A 77 -1.25 2.26 6.59
CA LEU A 77 -1.16 0.85 6.99
C LEU A 77 -1.16 -0.06 5.76
N GLU A 78 -2.07 0.16 4.82
CA GLU A 78 -2.13 -0.59 3.56
C GLU A 78 -0.81 -0.49 2.79
N GLN A 79 -0.21 0.69 2.75
CA GLN A 79 1.10 0.90 2.13
C GLN A 79 2.20 0.10 2.82
N ILE A 80 2.31 0.17 4.15
CA ILE A 80 3.32 -0.57 4.93
C ILE A 80 3.17 -2.08 4.73
N LEU A 81 1.94 -2.57 4.74
CA LEU A 81 1.65 -4.00 4.56
C LEU A 81 2.03 -4.46 3.15
N LEU A 82 1.67 -3.71 2.10
CA LEU A 82 2.06 -4.03 0.73
C LEU A 82 3.58 -3.97 0.54
N GLU A 83 4.25 -2.96 1.10
CA GLU A 83 5.71 -2.86 1.07
C GLU A 83 6.37 -4.03 1.79
N THR A 84 5.80 -4.50 2.89
CA THR A 84 6.28 -5.67 3.65
C THR A 84 6.11 -6.96 2.83
N LEU A 85 4.95 -7.18 2.22
CA LEU A 85 4.73 -8.33 1.34
C LEU A 85 5.70 -8.31 0.16
N SER A 86 5.90 -7.16 -0.47
CA SER A 86 6.83 -7.00 -1.58
C SER A 86 8.28 -7.24 -1.16
N ALA A 87 8.72 -6.68 -0.03
CA ALA A 87 10.08 -6.87 0.49
C ALA A 87 10.37 -8.34 0.82
N THR A 88 9.36 -9.09 1.28
CA THR A 88 9.45 -10.51 1.61
C THR A 88 9.16 -11.44 0.41
N HIS A 89 8.94 -10.89 -0.78
CA HIS A 89 8.56 -11.63 -2.00
C HIS A 89 7.28 -12.46 -1.86
N LYS A 90 6.33 -12.00 -1.04
CA LYS A 90 5.04 -12.65 -0.81
C LYS A 90 3.87 -11.92 -1.49
N ASP A 91 4.13 -10.79 -2.14
CA ASP A 91 3.12 -10.10 -2.92
C ASP A 91 2.80 -10.84 -4.23
N GLN A 92 1.62 -10.58 -4.75
CA GLN A 92 1.15 -11.16 -5.99
C GLN A 92 0.98 -10.07 -7.06
N ALA A 93 0.89 -10.48 -8.32
CA ALA A 93 0.61 -9.58 -9.43
C ALA A 93 -0.84 -9.07 -9.36
N ILE A 94 -1.11 -7.90 -9.93
CA ILE A 94 -2.47 -7.34 -10.01
C ILE A 94 -3.38 -8.26 -10.84
N GLU A 95 -2.86 -8.79 -11.95
CA GLU A 95 -3.55 -9.73 -12.84
C GLU A 95 -3.54 -11.17 -12.27
N THR A 96 -3.89 -11.33 -11.00
CA THR A 96 -4.09 -12.62 -10.34
C THR A 96 -5.58 -12.86 -10.19
N THR A 97 -6.06 -14.08 -10.50
CA THR A 97 -7.47 -14.43 -10.35
C THR A 97 -7.88 -14.47 -8.87
N ALA A 98 -9.13 -14.19 -8.56
CA ALA A 98 -9.63 -14.10 -7.19
C ALA A 98 -9.34 -15.37 -6.36
N GLU A 99 -9.48 -16.56 -6.97
CA GLU A 99 -9.23 -17.86 -6.32
C GLU A 99 -7.76 -18.14 -6.02
N HIS A 100 -6.82 -17.49 -6.74
CA HIS A 100 -5.37 -17.66 -6.53
C HIS A 100 -4.77 -16.59 -5.61
N PHE A 101 -5.52 -15.58 -5.24
CA PHE A 101 -5.05 -14.64 -4.23
C PHE A 101 -5.02 -15.27 -2.83
N SER A 102 -3.97 -14.98 -2.06
CA SER A 102 -4.07 -15.11 -0.61
C SER A 102 -4.98 -14.01 -0.04
N ILE A 103 -5.61 -14.25 1.11
CA ILE A 103 -6.53 -13.28 1.73
C ILE A 103 -5.89 -11.89 1.87
N ALA A 104 -4.64 -11.84 2.35
CA ALA A 104 -3.93 -10.58 2.52
C ALA A 104 -3.64 -9.89 1.18
N ASN A 105 -3.24 -10.65 0.15
CA ASN A 105 -2.99 -10.09 -1.17
C ASN A 105 -4.28 -9.66 -1.87
N TYR A 106 -5.40 -10.35 -1.69
CA TYR A 106 -6.66 -9.92 -2.26
C TYR A 106 -6.97 -8.48 -1.83
N ALA A 107 -6.99 -8.21 -0.53
CA ALA A 107 -7.26 -6.87 -0.01
C ALA A 107 -6.19 -5.82 -0.41
N LEU A 108 -4.90 -6.20 -0.38
CA LEU A 108 -3.81 -5.25 -0.64
C LEU A 108 -3.48 -5.08 -2.12
N VAL A 109 -3.72 -6.08 -2.96
CA VAL A 109 -3.33 -6.03 -4.37
C VAL A 109 -4.52 -5.71 -5.26
N ALA A 110 -5.65 -6.45 -5.16
CA ALA A 110 -6.80 -6.18 -6.00
C ALA A 110 -7.38 -4.77 -5.73
N TYR A 111 -7.40 -4.32 -4.50
CA TYR A 111 -7.89 -2.99 -4.09
C TYR A 111 -6.79 -1.93 -4.11
N TYR A 112 -5.89 -1.96 -3.10
CA TYR A 112 -4.96 -0.86 -2.84
C TYR A 112 -3.89 -0.71 -3.93
N LYS A 113 -3.15 -1.78 -4.29
CA LYS A 113 -2.10 -1.70 -5.32
C LYS A 113 -2.69 -1.30 -6.67
N THR A 114 -3.88 -1.82 -7.01
CA THR A 114 -4.58 -1.47 -8.25
C THR A 114 -5.01 0.00 -8.25
N SER A 115 -5.56 0.53 -7.16
CA SER A 115 -5.91 1.96 -7.11
C SER A 115 -4.67 2.86 -7.30
N LYS A 116 -3.49 2.43 -6.82
CA LYS A 116 -2.21 3.11 -7.08
C LYS A 116 -1.79 2.97 -8.55
N TRP A 117 -2.02 1.81 -9.18
CA TRP A 117 -1.77 1.62 -10.60
C TRP A 117 -2.67 2.53 -11.46
N MET A 118 -3.96 2.65 -11.13
CA MET A 118 -4.87 3.61 -11.76
C MET A 118 -4.39 5.06 -11.60
N SER A 119 -3.83 5.40 -10.44
CA SER A 119 -3.22 6.72 -10.21
C SER A 119 -1.99 6.96 -11.09
N LEU A 120 -1.17 5.91 -11.33
CA LEU A 120 -0.05 5.99 -12.28
C LEU A 120 -0.53 6.17 -13.71
N LEU A 121 -1.57 5.44 -14.13
CA LEU A 121 -2.17 5.58 -15.46
C LEU A 121 -2.74 6.99 -15.65
N SER A 122 -3.44 7.52 -14.64
CA SER A 122 -3.94 8.90 -14.65
C SER A 122 -2.82 9.94 -14.76
N LYS A 123 -1.70 9.72 -14.05
CA LYS A 123 -0.52 10.59 -14.11
C LYS A 123 0.17 10.52 -15.47
N GLU A 124 0.31 9.33 -16.04
CA GLU A 124 0.92 9.11 -17.35
C GLU A 124 0.14 9.82 -18.46
N LEU A 125 -1.18 9.74 -18.44
CA LEU A 125 -2.03 10.39 -19.44
C LEU A 125 -2.27 11.87 -19.17
N GLY A 126 -2.13 12.32 -17.94
CA GLY A 126 -2.63 13.60 -17.44
C GLY A 126 -4.13 13.51 -17.09
N ALA A 127 -4.55 14.16 -16.00
CA ALA A 127 -5.88 14.01 -15.42
C ALA A 127 -7.02 14.29 -16.43
N ALA A 128 -6.89 15.32 -17.24
CA ALA A 128 -7.93 15.69 -18.23
C ALA A 128 -8.10 14.60 -19.30
N THR A 129 -6.99 14.11 -19.87
CA THR A 129 -7.00 13.03 -20.87
C THR A 129 -7.52 11.73 -20.24
N PHE A 130 -7.03 11.37 -19.05
CA PHE A 130 -7.49 10.19 -18.34
C PHE A 130 -9.01 10.21 -18.11
N ASN A 131 -9.56 11.32 -17.64
CA ASN A 131 -11.01 11.42 -17.41
C ASN A 131 -11.79 11.29 -18.72
N LYS A 132 -11.32 11.89 -19.81
CA LYS A 132 -11.93 11.76 -21.14
C LYS A 132 -11.89 10.32 -21.64
N THR A 133 -10.76 9.63 -21.48
CA THR A 133 -10.62 8.23 -21.89
C THR A 133 -11.49 7.29 -21.07
N MET A 134 -11.59 7.50 -19.76
CA MET A 134 -12.48 6.72 -18.88
C MET A 134 -13.96 6.93 -19.25
N GLN A 135 -14.36 8.15 -19.58
CA GLN A 135 -15.74 8.41 -20.06
C GLN A 135 -16.01 7.72 -21.42
N SER A 136 -15.01 7.70 -22.32
CA SER A 136 -15.09 7.00 -23.59
C SER A 136 -15.23 5.49 -23.39
N TYR A 137 -14.39 4.92 -22.53
CA TYR A 137 -14.46 3.51 -22.13
C TYR A 137 -15.84 3.16 -21.57
N PHE A 138 -16.35 3.95 -20.63
CA PHE A 138 -17.68 3.74 -20.06
C PHE A 138 -18.77 3.76 -21.14
N LYS A 139 -18.81 4.77 -22.01
CA LYS A 139 -19.80 4.88 -23.10
C LYS A 139 -19.76 3.69 -24.06
N GLN A 140 -18.57 3.17 -24.35
CA GLN A 140 -18.36 2.05 -25.26
C GLN A 140 -18.79 0.70 -24.64
N TRP A 141 -18.53 0.54 -23.34
CA TRP A 141 -18.62 -0.75 -22.66
C TRP A 141 -19.76 -0.88 -21.66
N GLN A 142 -20.55 0.17 -21.41
CA GLN A 142 -21.73 0.08 -20.56
C GLN A 142 -22.67 -1.05 -21.02
N PHE A 143 -23.14 -1.85 -20.05
CA PHE A 143 -23.98 -3.04 -20.25
C PHE A 143 -23.34 -4.14 -21.10
N LYS A 144 -22.01 -4.20 -21.12
CA LYS A 144 -21.22 -5.24 -21.78
C LYS A 144 -20.21 -5.84 -20.79
N HIS A 145 -19.41 -6.79 -21.28
CA HIS A 145 -18.43 -7.56 -20.48
C HIS A 145 -16.99 -7.29 -20.94
N PRO A 146 -16.42 -6.10 -20.67
CA PRO A 146 -15.08 -5.78 -21.10
C PRO A 146 -14.02 -6.65 -20.41
N GLN A 147 -12.98 -6.99 -21.16
CA GLN A 147 -11.80 -7.70 -20.70
C GLN A 147 -10.62 -6.71 -20.53
N PRO A 148 -9.51 -7.09 -19.86
CA PRO A 148 -8.33 -6.24 -19.71
C PRO A 148 -7.82 -5.63 -21.02
N GLN A 149 -7.84 -6.40 -22.10
CA GLN A 149 -7.40 -5.95 -23.43
C GLN A 149 -8.35 -4.90 -24.01
N ASP A 150 -9.64 -5.01 -23.78
CA ASP A 150 -10.65 -4.05 -24.22
C ASP A 150 -10.48 -2.71 -23.49
N PHE A 151 -10.20 -2.77 -22.18
CA PHE A 151 -9.88 -1.58 -21.40
C PHE A 151 -8.60 -0.91 -21.93
N LYS A 152 -7.51 -1.68 -22.09
CA LYS A 152 -6.26 -1.17 -22.65
C LYS A 152 -6.48 -0.50 -23.99
N LYS A 153 -7.12 -1.21 -24.93
CA LYS A 153 -7.40 -0.70 -26.28
C LYS A 153 -8.22 0.58 -26.22
N SER A 154 -9.27 0.64 -25.42
CA SER A 154 -10.10 1.84 -25.27
C SER A 154 -9.30 3.04 -24.75
N MET A 155 -8.35 2.82 -23.80
CA MET A 155 -7.48 3.86 -23.29
C MET A 155 -6.46 4.32 -24.33
N GLU A 156 -5.88 3.41 -25.14
CA GLU A 156 -4.95 3.72 -26.21
C GLU A 156 -5.64 4.47 -27.36
N ASP A 157 -6.78 3.98 -27.84
CA ASP A 157 -7.56 4.58 -28.92
C ASP A 157 -8.00 6.02 -28.58
N ALA A 158 -8.46 6.24 -27.36
CA ALA A 158 -8.96 7.54 -26.93
C ALA A 158 -7.85 8.54 -26.55
N SER A 159 -6.66 8.07 -26.16
CA SER A 159 -5.52 8.92 -25.79
C SER A 159 -4.52 9.12 -26.92
N GLY A 160 -4.50 8.24 -27.92
CA GLY A 160 -3.49 8.20 -28.98
C GLY A 160 -2.10 7.76 -28.48
N ARG A 161 -1.99 7.13 -27.32
CA ARG A 161 -0.71 6.74 -26.69
C ARG A 161 -0.59 5.24 -26.56
N ASN A 162 0.63 4.72 -26.77
CA ASN A 162 0.95 3.32 -26.42
C ASN A 162 1.07 3.19 -24.89
N LEU A 163 0.36 2.24 -24.32
CA LEU A 163 0.32 2.00 -22.87
C LEU A 163 0.91 0.64 -22.45
N ASP A 164 1.63 -0.06 -23.35
CA ASP A 164 2.24 -1.36 -23.07
C ASP A 164 3.08 -1.36 -21.78
N SER A 165 3.88 -0.32 -21.59
CA SER A 165 4.77 -0.19 -20.44
C SER A 165 4.00 -0.22 -19.12
N ILE A 166 2.94 0.59 -19.00
CA ILE A 166 2.16 0.69 -17.77
C ILE A 166 1.26 -0.53 -17.57
N PHE A 167 0.66 -1.07 -18.63
CA PHE A 167 -0.15 -2.29 -18.56
C PHE A 167 0.70 -3.54 -18.23
N SER A 168 1.98 -3.58 -18.66
CA SER A 168 2.89 -4.66 -18.27
C SER A 168 3.08 -4.79 -16.75
N LEU A 169 2.83 -3.72 -15.98
CA LEU A 169 2.92 -3.73 -14.52
C LEU A 169 1.83 -4.57 -13.86
N LEU A 170 0.69 -4.79 -14.52
CA LEU A 170 -0.39 -5.65 -14.02
C LEU A 170 0.08 -7.09 -13.77
N ASN A 171 1.03 -7.57 -14.56
CA ASN A 171 1.57 -8.93 -14.47
C ASN A 171 2.85 -9.02 -13.61
N LYS A 172 3.28 -7.93 -12.99
CA LYS A 172 4.52 -7.90 -12.21
C LYS A 172 4.24 -7.89 -10.70
N THR A 173 5.00 -8.70 -10.00
CA THR A 173 5.12 -8.60 -8.54
C THR A 173 6.05 -7.43 -8.18
N GLY A 174 6.09 -7.04 -6.90
CA GLY A 174 6.87 -5.90 -6.43
C GLY A 174 6.04 -4.62 -6.36
N LEU A 175 6.66 -3.57 -5.86
CA LEU A 175 6.04 -2.26 -5.77
C LEU A 175 5.95 -1.62 -7.16
N LEU A 176 4.91 -0.82 -7.36
CA LEU A 176 4.77 0.01 -8.54
C LEU A 176 5.88 1.07 -8.60
N PRO A 177 6.30 1.50 -9.80
CA PRO A 177 7.25 2.60 -9.94
C PRO A 177 6.69 3.86 -9.25
N ASP A 178 7.40 4.33 -8.25
CA ASP A 178 7.05 5.57 -7.57
C ASP A 178 8.12 6.62 -7.86
N VAL A 179 7.70 7.85 -8.12
CA VAL A 179 8.58 8.99 -8.44
C VAL A 179 9.21 9.59 -7.18
N VAL A 180 9.01 8.96 -6.02
CA VAL A 180 9.54 9.46 -4.75
C VAL A 180 11.06 9.31 -4.72
N LYS A 181 11.77 10.44 -4.59
CA LYS A 181 13.21 10.46 -4.37
C LYS A 181 13.55 9.66 -3.12
N GLN A 182 14.49 8.74 -3.24
CA GLN A 182 15.08 8.04 -2.09
C GLN A 182 15.89 9.04 -1.28
N GLY A 183 15.74 9.01 0.04
CA GLY A 183 16.48 9.85 0.97
C GLY A 183 16.80 9.09 2.26
N THR A 184 17.62 9.69 3.11
CA THR A 184 17.86 9.18 4.47
C THR A 184 17.12 10.09 5.45
N SER A 185 16.29 9.49 6.30
CA SER A 185 15.60 10.19 7.38
C SER A 185 16.22 9.85 8.72
N ILE A 186 16.59 10.88 9.49
CA ILE A 186 17.06 10.72 10.87
C ILE A 186 15.85 10.84 11.81
N VAL A 187 15.66 9.83 12.64
CA VAL A 187 14.59 9.75 13.63
C VAL A 187 15.18 9.93 15.03
N THR A 188 14.62 10.85 15.79
CA THR A 188 15.01 11.16 17.18
C THR A 188 13.75 11.22 18.06
N PRO A 189 13.85 11.21 19.40
CA PRO A 189 12.69 11.38 20.27
C PRO A 189 11.89 12.65 19.98
N LEU A 190 12.55 13.71 19.53
CA LEU A 190 11.93 15.03 19.25
C LEU A 190 11.09 15.02 17.95
N ASN A 191 11.40 14.15 16.99
CA ASN A 191 10.73 14.18 15.68
C ASN A 191 9.98 12.88 15.33
N VAL A 192 10.06 11.84 16.16
CA VAL A 192 9.48 10.52 15.85
C VAL A 192 7.97 10.61 15.62
N PHE A 193 7.25 11.38 16.44
CA PHE A 193 5.80 11.53 16.31
C PHE A 193 5.42 12.21 14.98
N ASN A 194 6.11 13.29 14.63
CA ASN A 194 5.88 13.98 13.36
C ASN A 194 6.19 13.09 12.14
N LYS A 195 7.24 12.27 12.22
CA LYS A 195 7.61 11.34 11.14
C LYS A 195 6.64 10.17 11.01
N ILE A 196 6.05 9.71 12.09
CA ILE A 196 4.95 8.73 12.08
C ILE A 196 3.72 9.34 11.39
N THR A 197 3.31 10.54 11.82
CA THR A 197 2.10 11.19 11.32
C THR A 197 2.21 11.68 9.88
N SER A 198 3.41 12.06 9.43
CA SER A 198 3.67 12.46 8.04
C SER A 198 3.84 11.29 7.07
N GLY A 199 3.87 10.05 7.57
CA GLY A 199 4.12 8.85 6.76
C GLY A 199 5.54 8.75 6.19
N GLU A 200 6.49 9.56 6.67
CA GLU A 200 7.89 9.51 6.21
C GLU A 200 8.57 8.18 6.53
N LEU A 201 8.12 7.49 7.59
CA LEU A 201 8.67 6.20 7.99
C LEU A 201 8.26 5.05 7.04
N SER A 202 7.17 5.21 6.29
CA SER A 202 6.70 4.23 5.30
C SER A 202 7.28 4.43 3.90
N LYS A 203 7.95 5.56 3.63
CA LYS A 203 8.59 5.82 2.34
C LYS A 203 9.85 4.97 2.16
N LYS A 204 10.31 4.75 0.93
CA LYS A 204 11.55 4.02 0.58
C LYS A 204 12.84 4.66 1.15
N ASN A 205 12.73 5.53 2.13
CA ASN A 205 13.85 6.19 2.77
C ASN A 205 14.63 5.23 3.66
N SER A 206 15.95 5.33 3.65
CA SER A 206 16.78 4.78 4.72
C SER A 206 16.46 5.54 6.00
N ILE A 207 16.29 4.83 7.10
CA ILE A 207 16.01 5.41 8.41
C ILE A 207 17.21 5.12 9.31
N ILE A 208 17.70 6.15 9.99
CA ILE A 208 18.62 6.02 11.10
C ILE A 208 17.94 6.62 12.32
N SER A 209 17.74 5.79 13.32
CA SER A 209 17.15 6.18 14.59
C SER A 209 18.27 6.48 15.60
N LEU A 210 18.15 7.61 16.29
CA LEU A 210 19.06 8.06 17.35
C LEU A 210 18.27 8.36 18.61
N PHE A 211 18.46 7.54 19.65
CA PHE A 211 17.75 7.69 20.92
C PHE A 211 18.73 7.71 22.09
N PRO A 212 18.57 8.60 23.08
CA PRO A 212 19.36 8.52 24.30
C PRO A 212 19.01 7.23 25.06
N VAL A 213 19.99 6.66 25.70
CA VAL A 213 19.84 5.46 26.53
C VAL A 213 20.69 5.62 27.79
N THR A 214 20.17 5.13 28.91
CA THR A 214 20.87 5.05 30.17
C THR A 214 20.79 3.65 30.72
N GLY A 215 21.80 3.25 31.48
CA GLY A 215 21.86 1.97 32.18
C GLY A 215 22.51 2.11 33.55
N PHE A 216 22.38 1.09 34.37
CA PHE A 216 23.03 1.03 35.68
C PHE A 216 23.39 -0.44 36.02
N ASN A 217 24.57 -0.63 36.51
CA ASN A 217 24.99 -1.88 37.17
C ASN A 217 25.95 -1.59 38.33
N ALA A 218 26.23 -2.60 39.14
CA ALA A 218 27.05 -2.43 40.33
C ALA A 218 28.52 -2.06 40.03
N TYR A 219 29.07 -2.46 38.90
CA TYR A 219 30.46 -2.22 38.49
C TYR A 219 30.62 -0.87 37.75
N ASP A 220 29.84 -0.68 36.71
CA ASP A 220 29.89 0.51 35.83
C ASP A 220 29.16 1.73 36.38
N LYS A 221 28.33 1.53 37.44
CA LYS A 221 27.47 2.56 38.02
C LYS A 221 26.50 3.11 36.96
N LEU A 222 26.37 4.41 36.87
CA LEU A 222 25.54 5.05 35.85
C LEU A 222 26.25 5.02 34.50
N MET A 223 25.53 4.56 33.49
CA MET A 223 25.99 4.59 32.10
C MET A 223 25.05 5.47 31.29
N ALA A 224 25.59 6.28 30.38
CA ALA A 224 24.79 7.11 29.49
C ALA A 224 25.36 7.02 28.06
N GLY A 225 24.49 7.01 27.07
CA GLY A 225 24.88 6.88 25.69
C GLY A 225 23.74 7.07 24.71
N ILE A 226 23.90 6.51 23.52
CA ILE A 226 22.92 6.60 22.43
C ILE A 226 22.68 5.24 21.82
N VAL A 227 21.45 4.99 21.41
CA VAL A 227 21.11 3.89 20.51
C VAL A 227 21.11 4.42 19.08
N ILE A 228 21.83 3.73 18.21
CA ILE A 228 21.88 3.97 16.77
C ILE A 228 21.31 2.73 16.08
N SER A 229 20.27 2.88 15.27
CA SER A 229 19.61 1.75 14.64
C SER A 229 19.02 2.12 13.28
N ASN A 230 18.96 1.15 12.36
CA ASN A 230 18.23 1.28 11.10
C ASN A 230 16.98 0.40 11.05
N VAL A 231 16.50 -0.08 12.19
CA VAL A 231 15.27 -0.89 12.28
C VAL A 231 14.08 -0.06 11.87
N LYS A 232 13.31 -0.56 10.90
CA LYS A 232 12.11 0.09 10.34
C LYS A 232 11.09 -0.93 9.84
N LEU A 233 9.91 -0.46 9.49
CA LEU A 233 8.90 -1.21 8.74
C LEU A 233 8.65 -0.54 7.38
N PRO A 234 8.64 -1.28 6.26
CA PRO A 234 9.06 -2.69 6.15
C PRO A 234 10.55 -2.88 6.45
N PRO A 235 10.96 -4.07 6.93
CA PRO A 235 12.34 -4.32 7.33
C PRO A 235 13.30 -4.23 6.15
N SER A 236 14.45 -3.57 6.34
CA SER A 236 15.57 -3.63 5.39
C SER A 236 16.26 -4.99 5.49
N ARG A 237 16.90 -5.44 4.40
CA ARG A 237 17.63 -6.73 4.41
C ARG A 237 18.75 -6.77 5.44
N PHE A 238 19.47 -5.68 5.58
CA PHE A 238 20.47 -5.50 6.64
C PHE A 238 19.87 -4.59 7.69
N GLN A 239 19.83 -5.07 8.94
CA GLN A 239 19.41 -4.31 10.10
C GLN A 239 20.48 -4.38 11.17
N PHE A 240 20.67 -3.28 11.88
CA PHE A 240 21.60 -3.20 12.99
C PHE A 240 21.05 -2.34 14.13
N LEU A 241 21.55 -2.59 15.31
CA LEU A 241 21.42 -1.74 16.49
C LEU A 241 22.77 -1.69 17.19
N LEU A 242 23.19 -0.48 17.54
CA LEU A 242 24.40 -0.20 18.31
C LEU A 242 23.98 0.69 19.49
N ALA A 243 24.46 0.38 20.68
CA ALA A 243 24.21 1.13 21.90
C ALA A 243 25.50 1.34 22.72
N PRO A 244 26.41 2.22 22.26
CA PRO A 244 27.56 2.60 23.05
C PRO A 244 27.16 3.46 24.24
N LEU A 245 27.71 3.14 25.42
CA LEU A 245 27.48 3.87 26.68
C LEU A 245 28.82 4.18 27.35
N TYR A 246 28.94 5.38 27.89
CA TYR A 246 30.01 5.71 28.79
C TYR A 246 29.65 5.36 30.22
N ALA A 247 30.46 4.55 30.87
CA ALA A 247 30.30 4.07 32.23
C ALA A 247 31.03 4.94 33.24
N THR A 248 30.34 5.52 34.22
CA THR A 248 30.95 6.44 35.20
C THR A 248 31.78 5.71 36.25
N GLY A 249 31.47 4.46 36.56
CA GLY A 249 32.19 3.66 37.54
C GLY A 249 33.56 3.16 37.00
N SER A 250 33.55 2.47 35.87
CA SER A 250 34.74 1.94 35.22
C SER A 250 35.49 2.97 34.36
N LYS A 251 34.90 4.17 34.12
CA LYS A 251 35.43 5.22 33.23
C LYS A 251 35.76 4.72 31.82
N SER A 252 34.98 3.79 31.31
CA SER A 252 35.17 3.12 30.03
C SER A 252 33.95 3.18 29.16
N ILE A 253 34.10 2.87 27.87
CA ILE A 253 32.98 2.66 26.96
C ILE A 253 32.56 1.21 27.06
N SER A 254 31.27 1.01 27.36
CA SER A 254 30.60 -0.26 27.38
C SER A 254 29.41 -0.20 26.42
N GLY A 255 28.73 -1.30 26.16
CA GLY A 255 27.53 -1.28 25.34
C GLY A 255 27.24 -2.60 24.68
N LEU A 256 26.27 -2.57 23.81
CA LEU A 256 25.88 -3.73 22.99
C LEU A 256 25.70 -3.33 21.54
N GLY A 257 25.87 -4.30 20.65
CA GLY A 257 25.59 -4.11 19.24
C GLY A 257 25.28 -5.45 18.60
N PHE A 258 24.38 -5.44 17.66
CA PHE A 258 24.11 -6.57 16.80
C PHE A 258 23.73 -6.10 15.40
N GLY A 259 23.93 -6.98 14.43
CA GLY A 259 23.46 -6.80 13.07
C GLY A 259 23.04 -8.14 12.51
N PHE A 260 22.05 -8.13 11.66
CA PHE A 260 21.60 -9.32 10.96
C PHE A 260 21.20 -9.01 9.54
N TYR A 261 21.37 -9.99 8.68
CA TYR A 261 20.98 -9.92 7.28
C TYR A 261 19.91 -10.96 7.00
N THR A 262 18.76 -10.53 6.48
CA THR A 262 17.65 -11.40 6.16
C THR A 262 17.66 -11.72 4.67
N PHE A 263 17.74 -13.01 4.36
CA PHE A 263 17.57 -13.54 3.02
C PHE A 263 16.10 -13.86 2.76
N TYR A 264 15.58 -13.40 1.63
CA TYR A 264 14.26 -13.77 1.13
C TYR A 264 14.43 -14.56 -0.18
N PRO A 265 14.61 -15.89 -0.12
CA PRO A 265 14.77 -16.70 -1.32
C PRO A 265 13.46 -16.73 -2.11
N ARG A 266 13.56 -16.49 -3.42
CA ARG A 266 12.38 -16.39 -4.30
C ARG A 266 11.63 -17.71 -4.49
N ASN A 267 12.28 -18.86 -4.30
CA ASN A 267 11.76 -20.15 -4.78
C ASN A 267 11.71 -21.30 -3.76
N ILE A 268 12.10 -21.11 -2.50
CA ILE A 268 12.26 -22.24 -1.55
C ILE A 268 10.98 -22.56 -0.77
N PHE A 269 10.00 -21.68 -0.69
CA PHE A 269 8.78 -21.86 0.12
C PHE A 269 7.50 -21.42 -0.61
N ARG A 270 7.43 -21.53 -1.94
CA ARG A 270 6.17 -21.41 -2.67
C ARG A 270 5.56 -22.80 -2.85
N LYS A 271 4.78 -23.22 -1.89
CA LYS A 271 3.70 -24.20 -2.06
C LYS A 271 2.43 -23.57 -1.54
#